data_baaeed423bc3454de6142dc270eb0a37
#
_entry.id   baaeed423bc3454de6142dc270eb0a37
#
_cell.length_a   1.000
_cell.length_b   1.000
_cell.length_c   1.000
_cell.angle_alpha   90.00
_cell.angle_beta   90.00
_cell.angle_gamma   90.00
#
_symmetry.space_group_name_H-M   'P 1'
#
loop_
_entity.id
_entity.type
_entity.pdbx_description
1 polymer ?
#
loop_
_entity_poly.entity_id
_entity_poly.type
_entity_poly.pdbx_seq_one_letter_code
_entity_poly.pdbx_strand_id
1 'polypeptide(L)'
;MALPGAAVTRNRFVGGITYTTLGKLSVTAEYQYNGFALDQSRWSALGAQPATQVAYLLEAARRQELAPRNAYLIYVTKKEFLLKHLDLTAFLRVNAGDQSQLAWVELRHHWPRFDLAFQLQRNIGHRTSEFGILPDSRVVQIHGSYFF
;
A
#
# COMPACT_ATOMS: atom_id res chain seq x y z
N MET A 1 23.16 -26.56 -28.75
CA MET A 1 22.14 -25.83 -29.50
C MET A 1 21.03 -25.49 -28.49
N ALA A 2 21.04 -24.27 -27.96
CA ALA A 2 20.04 -23.85 -26.98
C ALA A 2 18.74 -23.50 -27.73
N LEU A 3 17.62 -24.10 -27.35
CA LEU A 3 16.30 -23.71 -27.86
C LEU A 3 16.04 -22.25 -27.51
N PRO A 4 15.54 -21.42 -28.43
CA PRO A 4 15.16 -20.06 -28.11
C PRO A 4 14.08 -20.11 -27.02
N GLY A 5 14.36 -19.50 -25.87
CA GLY A 5 13.42 -19.41 -24.77
C GLY A 5 12.12 -18.79 -25.26
N ALA A 6 11.01 -19.48 -25.10
CA ALA A 6 9.69 -18.96 -25.44
C ALA A 6 9.50 -17.60 -24.73
N ALA A 7 9.20 -16.56 -25.50
CA ALA A 7 8.89 -15.25 -24.96
C ALA A 7 7.66 -15.38 -24.05
N VAL A 8 7.84 -15.23 -22.73
CA VAL A 8 6.75 -15.25 -21.77
C VAL A 8 6.14 -13.87 -21.72
N THR A 9 4.97 -13.70 -22.32
CA THR A 9 4.19 -12.46 -22.18
C THR A 9 3.64 -12.37 -20.76
N ARG A 10 3.93 -11.27 -20.08
CA ARG A 10 3.44 -11.00 -18.74
C ARG A 10 2.71 -9.66 -18.75
N ASN A 11 1.54 -9.61 -18.16
CA ASN A 11 0.69 -8.44 -18.16
C ASN A 11 0.62 -7.83 -16.75
N ARG A 12 0.36 -6.53 -16.70
CA ARG A 12 -0.04 -5.80 -15.50
C ARG A 12 -1.43 -5.23 -15.72
N PHE A 13 -2.23 -5.25 -14.68
CA PHE A 13 -3.58 -4.73 -14.72
C PHE A 13 -3.89 -4.02 -13.41
N VAL A 14 -4.55 -2.87 -13.51
CA VAL A 14 -5.16 -2.16 -12.38
C VAL A 14 -6.58 -1.80 -12.79
N GLY A 15 -7.53 -2.12 -11.95
CA GLY A 15 -8.93 -1.76 -12.15
C GLY A 15 -9.57 -1.38 -10.83
N GLY A 16 -10.40 -0.35 -10.82
CA GLY A 16 -11.01 0.13 -9.61
C GLY A 16 -12.27 0.95 -9.87
N ILE A 17 -12.96 1.25 -8.79
CA ILE A 17 -14.15 2.09 -8.77
C ILE A 17 -14.03 3.12 -7.65
N THR A 18 -14.45 4.34 -7.93
CA THR A 18 -14.56 5.41 -6.93
C THR A 18 -16.00 5.86 -6.81
N TYR A 19 -16.46 5.96 -5.57
CA TYR A 19 -17.77 6.50 -5.24
C TYR A 19 -17.60 7.72 -4.33
N THR A 20 -18.22 8.85 -4.71
CA THR A 20 -18.16 10.09 -3.95
C THR A 20 -19.57 10.54 -3.57
N THR A 21 -19.78 10.81 -2.28
CA THR A 21 -21.04 11.31 -1.74
C THR A 21 -21.11 12.84 -1.76
N LEU A 22 -22.33 13.40 -1.69
CA LEU A 22 -22.53 14.83 -1.50
C LEU A 22 -21.91 15.36 -0.20
N GLY A 23 -21.78 14.48 0.81
CA GLY A 23 -21.13 14.80 2.09
C GLY A 23 -19.61 14.81 2.03
N LYS A 24 -18.99 14.92 0.86
CA LYS A 24 -17.52 14.98 0.67
C LYS A 24 -16.77 13.72 1.20
N LEU A 25 -17.44 12.56 1.23
CA LEU A 25 -16.80 11.26 1.45
C LEU A 25 -16.52 10.64 0.10
N SER A 26 -15.28 10.26 -0.17
CA SER A 26 -14.90 9.49 -1.35
C SER A 26 -14.27 8.16 -0.91
N VAL A 27 -14.70 7.09 -1.54
CA VAL A 27 -14.18 5.73 -1.32
C VAL A 27 -13.77 5.16 -2.66
N THR A 28 -12.52 4.73 -2.76
CA THR A 28 -11.97 4.03 -3.93
C THR A 28 -11.62 2.60 -3.54
N ALA A 29 -12.04 1.65 -4.35
CA ALA A 29 -11.62 0.25 -4.25
C ALA A 29 -10.91 -0.14 -5.54
N GLU A 30 -9.71 -0.73 -5.42
CA GLU A 30 -8.90 -1.15 -6.55
C GLU A 30 -8.44 -2.60 -6.39
N TYR A 31 -8.37 -3.29 -7.51
CA TYR A 31 -7.65 -4.55 -7.67
C TYR A 31 -6.44 -4.33 -8.57
N GLN A 32 -5.29 -4.84 -8.15
CA GLN A 32 -4.02 -4.70 -8.85
C GLN A 32 -3.42 -6.09 -9.13
N TYR A 33 -3.03 -6.33 -10.38
CA TYR A 33 -2.36 -7.54 -10.82
C TYR A 33 -1.01 -7.23 -11.44
N ASN A 34 0.05 -7.92 -10.98
CA ASN A 34 1.38 -7.86 -11.54
C ASN A 34 1.87 -9.26 -11.97
N GLY A 35 1.76 -9.57 -13.25
CA GLY A 35 2.23 -10.85 -13.82
C GLY A 35 3.75 -11.03 -13.78
N PHE A 36 4.54 -9.98 -13.48
CA PHE A 36 5.99 -10.06 -13.31
C PHE A 36 6.39 -10.44 -11.87
N ALA A 37 5.49 -10.24 -10.91
CA ALA A 37 5.74 -10.60 -9.53
C ALA A 37 5.78 -12.12 -9.33
N LEU A 38 6.41 -12.54 -8.25
CA LEU A 38 6.46 -13.94 -7.85
C LEU A 38 5.04 -14.47 -7.61
N ASP A 39 4.81 -15.72 -8.02
CA ASP A 39 3.62 -16.45 -7.62
C ASP A 39 3.69 -16.84 -6.13
N GLN A 40 2.56 -17.27 -5.58
CA GLN A 40 2.44 -17.60 -4.16
C GLN A 40 3.44 -18.68 -3.71
N SER A 41 3.71 -19.67 -4.54
CA SER A 41 4.64 -20.76 -4.21
C SER A 41 6.08 -20.27 -4.11
N ARG A 42 6.51 -19.44 -5.05
CA ARG A 42 7.84 -18.83 -5.05
C ARG A 42 8.00 -17.81 -3.92
N TRP A 43 6.95 -17.01 -3.66
CA TRP A 43 6.94 -16.09 -2.53
C TRP A 43 7.09 -16.82 -1.20
N SER A 44 6.31 -17.89 -0.99
CA SER A 44 6.41 -18.73 0.21
C SER A 44 7.79 -19.39 0.37
N ALA A 45 8.40 -19.82 -0.73
CA ALA A 45 9.74 -20.39 -0.72
C ALA A 45 10.81 -19.37 -0.28
N LEU A 46 10.64 -18.08 -0.62
CA LEU A 46 11.52 -17.00 -0.14
C LEU A 46 11.44 -16.79 1.37
N GLY A 47 10.34 -17.17 2.03
CA GLY A 47 10.19 -17.06 3.48
C GLY A 47 11.26 -17.83 4.26
N ALA A 48 11.88 -18.86 3.67
CA ALA A 48 13.05 -19.56 4.22
C ALA A 48 14.36 -18.75 4.08
N GLN A 49 14.37 -17.67 3.30
CA GLN A 49 15.54 -16.84 3.00
C GLN A 49 15.21 -15.35 3.21
N PRO A 50 15.10 -14.86 4.46
CA PRO A 50 14.63 -13.51 4.77
C PRO A 50 15.42 -12.38 4.06
N ALA A 51 16.74 -12.53 3.94
CA ALA A 51 17.57 -11.55 3.25
C ALA A 51 17.22 -11.42 1.75
N THR A 52 16.95 -12.53 1.08
CA THR A 52 16.53 -12.56 -0.33
C THR A 52 15.12 -11.97 -0.48
N GLN A 53 14.23 -12.25 0.47
CA GLN A 53 12.87 -11.70 0.50
C GLN A 53 12.90 -10.18 0.63
N VAL A 54 13.70 -9.64 1.57
CA VAL A 54 13.89 -8.18 1.73
C VAL A 54 14.49 -7.58 0.46
N ALA A 55 15.51 -8.19 -0.14
CA ALA A 55 16.11 -7.70 -1.38
C ALA A 55 15.08 -7.63 -2.52
N TYR A 56 14.20 -8.62 -2.65
CA TYR A 56 13.10 -8.61 -3.62
C TYR A 56 12.14 -7.44 -3.39
N LEU A 57 11.73 -7.19 -2.13
CA LEU A 57 10.84 -6.07 -1.78
C LEU A 57 11.48 -4.72 -2.06
N LEU A 58 12.77 -4.55 -1.73
CA LEU A 58 13.52 -3.33 -2.03
C LEU A 58 13.65 -3.08 -3.54
N GLU A 59 13.90 -4.13 -4.32
CA GLU A 59 13.98 -4.00 -5.78
C GLU A 59 12.62 -3.65 -6.39
N ALA A 60 11.52 -4.27 -5.93
CA ALA A 60 10.17 -3.91 -6.34
C ALA A 60 9.86 -2.44 -6.01
N ALA A 61 10.21 -1.98 -4.81
CA ALA A 61 10.04 -0.59 -4.39
C ALA A 61 10.88 0.37 -5.24
N ARG A 62 12.15 0.03 -5.52
CA ARG A 62 13.04 0.82 -6.39
C ARG A 62 12.50 0.98 -7.80
N ARG A 63 11.85 -0.06 -8.33
CA ARG A 63 11.20 -0.04 -9.65
C ARG A 63 9.81 0.55 -9.63
N GLN A 64 9.29 0.92 -8.46
CA GLN A 64 7.90 1.34 -8.27
C GLN A 64 6.90 0.28 -8.77
N GLU A 65 7.24 -0.98 -8.57
CA GLU A 65 6.43 -2.12 -8.97
C GLU A 65 5.67 -2.69 -7.77
N LEU A 66 4.50 -3.27 -8.07
CA LEU A 66 3.75 -4.04 -7.09
C LEU A 66 4.54 -5.31 -6.73
N ALA A 67 4.93 -5.48 -5.48
CA ALA A 67 5.69 -6.66 -5.03
C ALA A 67 4.87 -7.96 -5.10
N PRO A 68 3.60 -8.02 -4.64
CA PRO A 68 2.77 -9.20 -4.81
C PRO A 68 2.19 -9.30 -6.21
N ARG A 69 1.78 -10.53 -6.60
CA ARG A 69 1.07 -10.75 -7.86
C ARG A 69 -0.33 -10.14 -7.85
N ASN A 70 -1.02 -10.21 -6.72
CA ASN A 70 -2.38 -9.70 -6.54
C ASN A 70 -2.45 -8.85 -5.28
N ALA A 71 -3.02 -7.68 -5.38
CA ALA A 71 -3.28 -6.81 -4.24
C ALA A 71 -4.64 -6.12 -4.37
N TYR A 72 -5.22 -5.80 -3.23
CA TYR A 72 -6.40 -4.93 -3.10
C TYR A 72 -6.01 -3.65 -2.39
N LEU A 73 -6.60 -2.55 -2.81
CA LEU A 73 -6.48 -1.26 -2.17
C LEU A 73 -7.88 -0.70 -1.90
N ILE A 74 -8.11 -0.26 -0.68
CA ILE A 74 -9.25 0.58 -0.31
C ILE A 74 -8.67 1.92 0.15
N TYR A 75 -9.12 3.01 -0.47
CA TYR A 75 -8.71 4.37 -0.15
C TYR A 75 -9.93 5.21 0.18
N VAL A 76 -9.89 5.92 1.28
CA VAL A 76 -11.00 6.73 1.80
C VAL A 76 -10.52 8.13 2.08
N THR A 77 -11.26 9.12 1.61
CA THR A 77 -11.09 10.51 2.02
C THR A 77 -12.41 11.09 2.50
N LYS A 78 -12.37 11.86 3.56
CA LYS A 78 -13.52 12.60 4.08
C LYS A 78 -13.06 13.99 4.43
N LYS A 79 -13.56 14.99 3.70
CA LYS A 79 -13.34 16.38 4.02
C LYS A 79 -14.27 16.82 5.15
N GLU A 80 -13.78 17.71 6.00
CA GLU A 80 -14.53 18.23 7.16
C GLU A 80 -15.06 17.08 8.04
N PHE A 81 -14.18 16.15 8.39
CA PHE A 81 -14.49 15.02 9.26
C PHE A 81 -14.66 15.50 10.70
N LEU A 82 -15.88 15.36 11.24
CA LEU A 82 -16.30 15.83 12.57
C LEU A 82 -16.26 17.35 12.78
N LEU A 83 -15.25 18.04 12.29
CA LEU A 83 -15.03 19.47 12.45
C LEU A 83 -14.71 20.11 11.10
N LYS A 84 -15.01 21.42 10.94
CA LYS A 84 -14.56 22.21 9.79
C LYS A 84 -13.03 22.22 9.74
N HIS A 85 -12.48 22.16 8.54
CA HIS A 85 -11.05 22.15 8.28
C HIS A 85 -10.28 20.93 8.82
N LEU A 86 -10.97 19.89 9.32
CA LEU A 86 -10.36 18.62 9.68
C LEU A 86 -10.66 17.59 8.60
N ASP A 87 -9.63 17.13 7.92
CA ASP A 87 -9.72 16.12 6.86
C ASP A 87 -9.23 14.77 7.37
N LEU A 88 -9.94 13.72 6.97
CA LEU A 88 -9.53 12.32 7.18
C LEU A 88 -9.10 11.73 5.85
N THR A 89 -7.94 11.08 5.83
CA THR A 89 -7.50 10.22 4.76
C THR A 89 -7.10 8.86 5.34
N ALA A 90 -7.54 7.77 4.73
CA ALA A 90 -7.15 6.44 5.16
C ALA A 90 -6.98 5.52 3.96
N PHE A 91 -6.10 4.52 4.07
CA PHE A 91 -6.07 3.42 3.13
C PHE A 91 -5.75 2.10 3.80
N LEU A 92 -6.21 1.03 3.18
CA LEU A 92 -5.88 -0.35 3.48
C LEU A 92 -5.39 -1.02 2.20
N ARG A 93 -4.17 -1.52 2.23
CA ARG A 93 -3.62 -2.36 1.16
C ARG A 93 -3.48 -3.79 1.67
N VAL A 94 -3.94 -4.75 0.89
CA VAL A 94 -3.92 -6.17 1.22
C VAL A 94 -3.15 -6.92 0.13
N ASN A 95 -2.11 -7.65 0.50
CA ASN A 95 -1.51 -8.66 -0.35
C ASN A 95 -2.42 -9.88 -0.38
N ALA A 96 -3.03 -10.20 -1.53
CA ALA A 96 -3.96 -11.33 -1.65
C ALA A 96 -3.26 -12.70 -1.53
N GLY A 97 -1.95 -12.75 -1.77
CA GLY A 97 -1.17 -13.97 -1.70
C GLY A 97 -0.88 -14.41 -0.26
N ASP A 98 -0.33 -13.53 0.56
CA ASP A 98 0.10 -13.86 1.93
C ASP A 98 -0.80 -13.29 3.02
N GLN A 99 -1.92 -12.63 2.65
CA GLN A 99 -2.93 -12.05 3.54
C GLN A 99 -2.40 -10.91 4.43
N SER A 100 -1.17 -10.44 4.18
CA SER A 100 -0.62 -9.32 4.94
C SER A 100 -1.25 -8.00 4.53
N GLN A 101 -1.23 -7.03 5.45
CA GLN A 101 -1.96 -5.78 5.30
C GLN A 101 -1.12 -4.59 5.74
N LEU A 102 -1.28 -3.49 5.03
CA LEU A 102 -0.81 -2.16 5.41
C LEU A 102 -2.01 -1.26 5.58
N ALA A 103 -2.28 -0.86 6.81
CA ALA A 103 -3.28 0.15 7.14
C ALA A 103 -2.61 1.48 7.48
N TRP A 104 -3.14 2.57 6.95
CA TRP A 104 -2.65 3.91 7.20
C TRP A 104 -3.81 4.88 7.34
N VAL A 105 -3.72 5.82 8.27
CA VAL A 105 -4.69 6.87 8.50
C VAL A 105 -3.99 8.19 8.79
N GLU A 106 -4.53 9.25 8.25
CA GLU A 106 -4.13 10.64 8.53
C GLU A 106 -5.34 11.46 8.94
N LEU A 107 -5.17 12.24 9.99
CA LEU A 107 -6.04 13.34 10.36
C LEU A 107 -5.24 14.64 10.15
N ARG A 108 -5.75 15.54 9.30
CA ARG A 108 -5.11 16.80 8.98
C ARG A 108 -6.04 17.96 9.27
N HIS A 109 -5.59 18.88 10.11
CA HIS A 109 -6.30 20.12 10.36
C HIS A 109 -5.63 21.29 9.65
N HIS A 110 -6.45 22.12 8.98
CA HIS A 110 -6.03 23.27 8.21
C HIS A 110 -6.39 24.57 8.94
N TRP A 111 -5.39 25.40 9.20
CA TRP A 111 -5.54 26.79 9.60
C TRP A 111 -5.11 27.72 8.45
N PRO A 112 -5.39 29.04 8.51
CA PRO A 112 -5.06 29.95 7.39
C PRO A 112 -3.59 29.98 6.98
N ARG A 113 -2.67 29.70 7.92
CA ARG A 113 -1.22 29.72 7.66
C ARG A 113 -0.48 28.49 8.16
N PHE A 114 -1.20 27.50 8.66
CA PHE A 114 -0.57 26.34 9.28
C PHE A 114 -1.41 25.08 9.06
N ASP A 115 -0.74 23.98 8.72
CA ASP A 115 -1.34 22.66 8.68
C ASP A 115 -0.69 21.77 9.71
N LEU A 116 -1.49 20.97 10.41
CA LEU A 116 -1.02 19.92 11.30
C LEU A 116 -1.64 18.60 10.89
N ALA A 117 -0.81 17.59 10.65
CA ALA A 117 -1.24 16.24 10.34
C ALA A 117 -0.72 15.25 11.37
N PHE A 118 -1.60 14.38 11.83
CA PHE A 118 -1.28 13.20 12.62
C PHE A 118 -1.49 11.97 11.74
N GLN A 119 -0.46 11.11 11.67
CA GLN A 119 -0.48 9.90 10.86
C GLN A 119 -0.20 8.67 11.71
N LEU A 120 -0.95 7.60 11.46
CA LEU A 120 -0.74 6.27 12.03
C LEU A 120 -0.67 5.24 10.92
N GLN A 121 0.42 4.46 10.89
CA GLN A 121 0.57 3.31 10.02
C GLN A 121 0.63 2.04 10.86
N ARG A 122 0.03 0.97 10.36
CA ARG A 122 0.12 -0.37 10.94
C ARG A 122 0.40 -1.40 9.85
N ASN A 123 1.44 -2.19 10.07
CA ASN A 123 1.83 -3.33 9.26
C ASN A 123 1.37 -4.62 9.97
N ILE A 124 0.60 -5.45 9.29
CA ILE A 124 -0.01 -6.66 9.83
C ILE A 124 0.35 -7.83 8.93
N GLY A 125 0.88 -8.90 9.52
CA GLY A 125 1.23 -10.10 8.78
C GLY A 125 2.19 -11.01 9.56
N HIS A 126 2.45 -12.18 9.02
CA HIS A 126 3.48 -13.08 9.49
C HIS A 126 4.88 -12.52 9.20
N ARG A 127 5.89 -12.94 9.94
CA ARG A 127 7.29 -12.49 9.75
C ARG A 127 7.86 -12.76 8.36
N THR A 128 7.24 -13.64 7.59
CA THR A 128 7.61 -13.99 6.22
C THR A 128 6.66 -13.42 5.18
N SER A 129 5.77 -12.51 5.55
CA SER A 129 4.85 -11.82 4.65
C SER A 129 5.35 -10.45 4.24
N GLU A 130 4.76 -9.86 3.17
CA GLU A 130 5.19 -8.55 2.62
C GLU A 130 5.23 -7.46 3.70
N PHE A 131 4.18 -7.31 4.48
CA PHE A 131 4.10 -6.26 5.50
C PHE A 131 4.56 -6.72 6.88
N GLY A 132 4.57 -8.02 7.15
CA GLY A 132 5.02 -8.56 8.42
C GLY A 132 6.54 -8.65 8.58
N ILE A 133 7.32 -8.61 7.48
CA ILE A 133 8.79 -8.60 7.49
C ILE A 133 9.36 -7.21 7.80
N LEU A 134 8.55 -6.16 7.68
CA LEU A 134 8.97 -4.79 7.96
C LEU A 134 9.33 -4.65 9.45
N PRO A 135 10.41 -3.92 9.78
CA PRO A 135 10.92 -3.83 11.16
C PRO A 135 9.90 -3.17 12.10
N ASP A 136 9.14 -2.20 11.60
CA ASP A 136 8.17 -1.46 12.38
C ASP A 136 6.75 -1.94 12.09
N SER A 137 6.13 -2.59 13.09
CA SER A 137 4.71 -3.01 12.98
C SER A 137 3.75 -1.83 13.14
N ARG A 138 4.22 -0.71 13.72
CA ARG A 138 3.45 0.52 13.94
C ARG A 138 4.35 1.73 13.82
N VAL A 139 3.90 2.73 13.06
CA VAL A 139 4.57 4.02 12.92
C VAL A 139 3.58 5.13 13.22
N VAL A 140 3.99 6.09 14.05
CA VAL A 140 3.23 7.31 14.34
C VAL A 140 4.07 8.49 13.88
N GLN A 141 3.46 9.42 13.15
CA GLN A 141 4.13 10.62 12.65
C GLN A 141 3.26 11.86 12.88
N ILE A 142 3.92 12.98 13.13
CA ILE A 142 3.28 14.28 13.20
C ILE A 142 3.99 15.21 12.22
N HIS A 143 3.24 15.87 11.35
CA HIS A 143 3.74 16.83 10.37
C HIS A 143 3.10 18.17 10.58
N GLY A 144 3.94 19.21 10.65
CA GLY A 144 3.52 20.60 10.66
C GLY A 144 4.04 21.32 9.40
N SER A 145 3.19 22.12 8.74
CA SER A 145 3.56 22.96 7.61
C SER A 145 3.12 24.39 7.86
N TYR A 146 4.01 25.36 7.68
CA TYR A 146 3.71 26.79 7.82
C TYR A 146 3.85 27.50 6.48
N PHE A 147 2.88 28.36 6.15
CA PHE A 147 2.81 29.10 4.88
C PHE A 147 3.02 30.60 5.15
N PHE A 148 3.99 31.21 4.48
CA PHE A 148 4.36 32.64 4.61
C PHE A 148 3.48 33.54 3.75
#